data_d6571b0342e00bb11622cd184b4cbc42
#
_entry.id   d6571b0342e00bb11622cd184b4cbc42
#
_cell.length_a   1.000
_cell.length_b   1.000
_cell.length_c   1.000
_cell.angle_alpha   90.00
_cell.angle_beta   90.00
_cell.angle_gamma   90.00
#
_symmetry.space_group_name_H-M   'P 1'
#
loop_
_entity.id
_entity.type
_entity.pdbx_description
1 polymer ?
#
loop_
_entity_poly.entity_id
_entity_poly.type
_entity_poly.pdbx_seq_one_letter_code
_entity_poly.pdbx_strand_id
1 'polypeptide(L)'
;DVLDLPMVYYMEASYHINGERQTVKQGSGDRAWTRAGVVPTQVFGRSDKRYPMLRYPWVDTRAALVAMATDQPDLDCVQVTYVNPETGGDAQNILGFYALMLKPGQTLTLPARSPAQVFHLIEGGVDVSTCGKTFGLVEADTCCAPGYEPVTLKNRLADQPSFVFIADESPLHRKLGVYEVR
;
A
#
# COMPACT_ATOMS: atom_id res chain seq x y z
N ASP A 1 15.33 -0.41 -14.19
CA ASP A 1 14.21 -0.84 -13.35
C ASP A 1 14.66 -1.01 -11.93
N VAL A 2 14.20 -0.13 -11.06
CA VAL A 2 14.49 -0.18 -9.61
C VAL A 2 13.64 -1.26 -8.93
N LEU A 3 12.56 -1.69 -9.58
CA LEU A 3 11.64 -2.69 -9.07
C LEU A 3 11.84 -3.99 -9.84
N ASP A 4 12.21 -5.03 -9.14
CA ASP A 4 12.31 -6.40 -9.70
C ASP A 4 10.90 -7.01 -9.93
N LEU A 5 9.99 -6.19 -10.45
CA LEU A 5 8.62 -6.55 -10.76
C LEU A 5 8.27 -6.07 -12.16
N PRO A 6 7.70 -6.92 -13.00
CA PRO A 6 7.14 -6.50 -14.27
C PRO A 6 5.83 -5.75 -14.02
N MET A 7 5.92 -4.48 -13.70
CA MET A 7 4.75 -3.61 -13.49
C MET A 7 3.82 -3.54 -14.70
N VAL A 8 4.30 -3.93 -15.86
CA VAL A 8 3.59 -3.80 -17.13
C VAL A 8 2.48 -4.83 -17.33
N TYR A 9 2.49 -5.94 -16.59
CA TYR A 9 1.56 -7.05 -16.84
C TYR A 9 0.18 -6.89 -16.22
N TYR A 10 -0.01 -5.92 -15.37
CA TYR A 10 -1.22 -5.80 -14.56
C TYR A 10 -2.10 -4.60 -14.91
N MET A 11 -1.61 -3.77 -15.79
CA MET A 11 -2.34 -2.58 -16.20
C MET A 11 -2.73 -2.70 -17.66
N GLU A 12 -3.97 -2.34 -17.98
CA GLU A 12 -4.36 -1.97 -19.31
C GLU A 12 -3.52 -0.76 -19.72
N ALA A 13 -2.35 -1.01 -20.28
CA ALA A 13 -1.48 0.04 -20.74
C ALA A 13 -1.55 0.13 -22.25
N SER A 14 -1.87 1.28 -22.76
CA SER A 14 -1.55 1.63 -24.14
C SER A 14 -0.18 2.28 -24.17
N TYR A 15 0.69 1.85 -25.04
CA TYR A 15 1.99 2.45 -25.27
C TYR A 15 2.14 2.75 -26.78
N HIS A 16 3.01 3.68 -27.11
CA HIS A 16 3.28 4.02 -28.48
C HIS A 16 4.64 3.44 -28.90
N ILE A 17 4.63 2.62 -29.96
CA ILE A 17 5.83 2.19 -30.65
C ILE A 17 5.83 2.84 -32.03
N ASN A 18 6.89 3.60 -32.36
CA ASN A 18 7.01 4.29 -33.64
C ASN A 18 5.85 5.24 -33.97
N GLY A 19 5.24 5.86 -32.97
CA GLY A 19 4.08 6.74 -33.14
C GLY A 19 2.73 6.05 -33.26
N GLU A 20 2.70 4.71 -33.29
CA GLU A 20 1.46 3.94 -33.30
C GLU A 20 1.06 3.50 -31.88
N ARG A 21 -0.21 3.67 -31.56
CA ARG A 21 -0.77 3.23 -30.30
C ARG A 21 -0.89 1.71 -30.29
N GLN A 22 -0.14 1.06 -29.44
CA GLN A 22 -0.29 -0.35 -29.13
C GLN A 22 -1.18 -0.49 -27.90
N THR A 23 -2.18 -1.36 -28.00
CA THR A 23 -3.05 -1.68 -26.85
C THR A 23 -2.79 -3.12 -26.45
N VAL A 24 -2.46 -3.35 -25.18
CA VAL A 24 -2.43 -4.70 -24.64
C VAL A 24 -3.82 -5.30 -24.76
N LYS A 25 -3.96 -6.44 -25.41
CA LYS A 25 -5.26 -7.08 -25.62
C LYS A 25 -5.93 -7.33 -24.26
N GLN A 26 -7.07 -6.68 -24.07
CA GLN A 26 -7.99 -7.02 -23.00
C GLN A 26 -8.40 -8.49 -23.10
N GLY A 27 -8.45 -9.18 -21.97
CA GLY A 27 -9.09 -10.47 -21.84
C GLY A 27 -8.19 -11.69 -21.84
N SER A 28 -6.87 -11.56 -22.03
CA SER A 28 -5.95 -12.71 -21.97
C SER A 28 -5.58 -13.11 -20.53
N GLY A 29 -6.56 -13.17 -19.64
CA GLY A 29 -6.35 -13.54 -18.24
C GLY A 29 -6.75 -12.48 -17.24
N ASP A 30 -7.23 -11.30 -17.67
CA ASP A 30 -7.61 -10.18 -16.80
C ASP A 30 -8.60 -10.62 -15.72
N ARG A 31 -9.55 -11.49 -16.07
CA ARG A 31 -10.50 -12.04 -15.10
C ARG A 31 -9.85 -12.91 -14.03
N ALA A 32 -8.74 -13.59 -14.35
CA ALA A 32 -7.98 -14.34 -13.36
C ALA A 32 -7.27 -13.38 -12.38
N TRP A 33 -6.73 -12.26 -12.88
CA TRP A 33 -6.10 -11.23 -12.06
C TRP A 33 -7.08 -10.49 -11.14
N THR A 34 -8.37 -10.62 -11.39
CA THR A 34 -9.40 -10.08 -10.48
C THR A 34 -9.67 -10.98 -9.27
N ARG A 35 -9.07 -12.16 -9.20
CA ARG A 35 -9.21 -13.12 -8.10
C ARG A 35 -7.91 -13.27 -7.35
N ALA A 36 -7.98 -13.20 -6.03
CA ALA A 36 -6.81 -13.48 -5.19
C ALA A 36 -6.43 -14.97 -5.32
N GLY A 37 -5.15 -15.27 -5.33
CA GLY A 37 -4.69 -16.64 -5.26
C GLY A 37 -4.54 -17.36 -6.62
N VAL A 38 -4.81 -16.72 -7.78
CA VAL A 38 -4.73 -17.38 -9.08
C VAL A 38 -4.04 -16.54 -10.15
N VAL A 39 -3.26 -17.20 -11.03
CA VAL A 39 -2.66 -16.58 -12.23
C VAL A 39 -2.90 -17.50 -13.43
N PRO A 40 -2.98 -16.96 -14.66
CA PRO A 40 -3.04 -17.79 -15.86
C PRO A 40 -1.79 -18.66 -15.98
N THR A 41 -1.97 -19.98 -16.19
CA THR A 41 -0.85 -20.94 -16.29
C THR A 41 0.14 -20.59 -17.39
N GLN A 42 -0.33 -20.00 -18.50
CA GLN A 42 0.53 -19.59 -19.62
C GLN A 42 1.52 -18.47 -19.23
N VAL A 43 1.14 -17.66 -18.24
CA VAL A 43 2.01 -16.58 -17.73
C VAL A 43 2.97 -17.14 -16.69
N PHE A 44 2.47 -17.96 -15.78
CA PHE A 44 3.24 -18.54 -14.67
C PHE A 44 4.44 -19.38 -15.13
N GLY A 45 4.31 -20.15 -16.22
CA GLY A 45 5.36 -21.03 -16.71
C GLY A 45 6.42 -20.37 -17.61
N ARG A 46 6.32 -19.06 -17.91
CA ARG A 46 7.18 -18.37 -18.90
C ARG A 46 8.37 -17.62 -18.31
N SER A 47 8.47 -17.50 -17.01
CA SER A 47 9.54 -16.77 -16.36
C SER A 47 10.31 -17.67 -15.41
N ASP A 48 11.64 -17.58 -15.45
CA ASP A 48 12.53 -18.19 -14.45
C ASP A 48 12.38 -17.53 -13.07
N LYS A 49 11.75 -16.35 -13.04
CA LYS A 49 11.40 -15.66 -11.82
C LYS A 49 9.95 -15.98 -11.43
N ARG A 50 9.76 -16.48 -10.24
CA ARG A 50 8.44 -16.59 -9.64
C ARG A 50 8.01 -15.20 -9.20
N TYR A 51 6.89 -14.73 -9.74
CA TYR A 51 6.26 -13.52 -9.26
C TYR A 51 5.17 -13.90 -8.27
N PRO A 52 5.24 -13.40 -7.03
CA PRO A 52 4.16 -13.60 -6.10
C PRO A 52 2.91 -12.90 -6.63
N MET A 53 1.77 -13.45 -6.31
CA MET A 53 0.51 -12.81 -6.65
C MET A 53 0.26 -11.63 -5.74
N LEU A 54 0.49 -10.45 -6.26
CA LEU A 54 0.41 -9.19 -5.54
C LEU A 54 -0.96 -8.52 -5.71
N ARG A 55 -2.03 -9.30 -5.63
CA ARG A 55 -3.36 -8.72 -5.61
C ARG A 55 -3.97 -8.83 -4.22
N TYR A 56 -4.23 -7.68 -3.63
CA TYR A 56 -4.84 -7.52 -2.32
C TYR A 56 -6.15 -6.73 -2.49
N PRO A 57 -7.32 -7.41 -2.59
CA PRO A 57 -8.59 -6.73 -2.76
C PRO A 57 -8.87 -5.79 -1.59
N TRP A 58 -9.23 -4.54 -1.89
CA TRP A 58 -9.50 -3.55 -0.85
C TRP A 58 -10.65 -3.98 0.07
N VAL A 59 -11.69 -4.60 -0.48
CA VAL A 59 -12.82 -5.10 0.31
C VAL A 59 -12.39 -6.04 1.44
N ASP A 60 -11.43 -6.92 1.18
CA ASP A 60 -10.92 -7.88 2.16
C ASP A 60 -10.02 -7.18 3.19
N THR A 61 -9.16 -6.27 2.75
CA THR A 61 -8.31 -5.47 3.63
C THR A 61 -9.15 -4.60 4.57
N ARG A 62 -10.17 -3.93 4.02
CA ARG A 62 -11.10 -3.11 4.80
C ARG A 62 -11.84 -3.94 5.85
N ALA A 63 -12.33 -5.11 5.47
CA ALA A 63 -13.00 -6.02 6.38
C ALA A 63 -12.08 -6.48 7.52
N ALA A 64 -10.82 -6.79 7.22
CA ALA A 64 -9.83 -7.17 8.23
C ALA A 64 -9.55 -6.03 9.23
N LEU A 65 -9.39 -4.79 8.76
CA LEU A 65 -9.18 -3.61 9.63
C LEU A 65 -10.39 -3.36 10.54
N VAL A 66 -11.60 -3.45 10.00
CA VAL A 66 -12.84 -3.29 10.78
C VAL A 66 -12.98 -4.39 11.83
N ALA A 67 -12.68 -5.64 11.47
CA ALA A 67 -12.72 -6.75 12.41
C ALA A 67 -11.71 -6.55 13.55
N MET A 68 -10.46 -6.18 13.24
CA MET A 68 -9.45 -5.87 14.24
C MET A 68 -9.91 -4.76 15.21
N ALA A 69 -10.48 -3.68 14.69
CA ALA A 69 -10.96 -2.58 15.51
C ALA A 69 -12.15 -2.98 16.40
N THR A 70 -12.97 -3.94 15.95
CA THR A 70 -14.11 -4.46 16.69
C THR A 70 -13.68 -5.44 17.78
N ASP A 71 -12.77 -6.36 17.44
CA ASP A 71 -12.30 -7.40 18.36
C ASP A 71 -11.35 -6.84 19.43
N GLN A 72 -10.64 -5.76 19.10
CA GLN A 72 -9.69 -5.11 19.97
C GLN A 72 -9.92 -3.59 20.00
N PRO A 73 -10.99 -3.12 20.67
CA PRO A 73 -11.37 -1.70 20.66
C PRO A 73 -10.32 -0.78 21.29
N ASP A 74 -9.48 -1.30 22.18
CA ASP A 74 -8.44 -0.56 22.88
C ASP A 74 -7.13 -0.41 22.08
N LEU A 75 -7.04 -1.01 20.87
CA LEU A 75 -5.87 -0.80 20.00
C LEU A 75 -5.73 0.68 19.63
N ASP A 76 -4.56 1.25 19.93
CA ASP A 76 -4.22 2.61 19.54
C ASP A 76 -3.95 2.74 18.04
N CYS A 77 -3.44 1.67 17.41
CA CYS A 77 -3.11 1.64 15.99
C CYS A 77 -3.71 0.40 15.33
N VAL A 78 -4.71 0.60 14.48
CA VAL A 78 -5.33 -0.48 13.69
C VAL A 78 -4.70 -0.47 12.29
N GLN A 79 -3.67 -1.29 12.12
CA GLN A 79 -2.88 -1.35 10.88
C GLN A 79 -2.60 -2.80 10.49
N VAL A 80 -2.66 -3.09 9.20
CA VAL A 80 -2.24 -4.37 8.61
C VAL A 80 -1.09 -4.16 7.63
N THR A 81 -0.25 -5.17 7.50
CA THR A 81 0.85 -5.20 6.54
C THR A 81 0.50 -6.14 5.40
N TYR A 82 0.71 -5.72 4.17
CA TYR A 82 0.61 -6.59 3.03
C TYR A 82 1.85 -7.46 2.93
N VAL A 83 1.64 -8.77 2.94
CA VAL A 83 2.71 -9.77 2.91
C VAL A 83 2.69 -10.55 1.60
N ASN A 84 3.85 -11.04 1.19
CA ASN A 84 3.94 -12.00 0.12
C ASN A 84 3.30 -13.33 0.58
N PRO A 85 2.25 -13.82 -0.06
CA PRO A 85 1.52 -15.01 0.38
C PRO A 85 2.33 -16.30 0.24
N GLU A 86 3.39 -16.32 -0.57
CA GLU A 86 4.25 -17.49 -0.73
C GLU A 86 5.28 -17.62 0.40
N THR A 87 5.73 -16.49 0.95
CA THR A 87 6.83 -16.48 1.91
C THR A 87 6.43 -15.97 3.29
N GLY A 88 5.31 -15.25 3.39
CA GLY A 88 4.91 -14.53 4.61
C GLY A 88 5.78 -13.31 4.94
N GLY A 89 6.75 -12.99 4.08
CA GLY A 89 7.62 -11.82 4.22
C GLY A 89 7.06 -10.58 3.52
N ASP A 90 7.91 -9.56 3.33
CA ASP A 90 7.53 -8.35 2.63
C ASP A 90 6.96 -8.64 1.23
N ALA A 91 5.91 -7.93 0.84
CA ALA A 91 5.29 -8.08 -0.48
C ALA A 91 6.27 -7.78 -1.61
N GLN A 92 7.22 -6.87 -1.37
CA GLN A 92 8.30 -6.51 -2.28
C GLN A 92 9.64 -6.41 -1.56
N ASN A 93 10.71 -6.49 -2.35
CA ASN A 93 12.07 -6.42 -1.84
C ASN A 93 12.50 -5.02 -1.37
N ILE A 94 11.87 -3.97 -1.90
CA ILE A 94 12.26 -2.58 -1.72
C ILE A 94 11.19 -1.82 -0.94
N LEU A 95 9.92 -2.02 -1.28
CA LEU A 95 8.80 -1.29 -0.71
C LEU A 95 7.97 -2.18 0.23
N GLY A 96 7.63 -1.62 1.38
CA GLY A 96 6.62 -2.11 2.31
C GLY A 96 5.29 -1.42 2.06
N PHE A 97 4.20 -2.15 2.25
CA PHE A 97 2.85 -1.67 2.05
C PHE A 97 1.99 -1.99 3.24
N TYR A 98 1.19 -1.01 3.65
CA TYR A 98 0.34 -1.10 4.85
C TYR A 98 -1.01 -0.47 4.58
N ALA A 99 -2.02 -0.92 5.31
CA ALA A 99 -3.29 -0.23 5.39
C ALA A 99 -3.58 0.10 6.85
N LEU A 100 -3.97 1.34 7.10
CA LEU A 100 -4.25 1.90 8.41
C LEU A 100 -5.72 2.35 8.46
N MET A 101 -6.40 2.03 9.54
CA MET A 101 -7.70 2.57 9.90
C MET A 101 -7.55 3.53 11.08
N LEU A 102 -8.01 4.75 10.91
CA LEU A 102 -8.19 5.70 12.00
C LEU A 102 -9.65 5.66 12.46
N LYS A 103 -9.85 5.42 13.75
CA LYS A 103 -11.19 5.48 14.37
C LYS A 103 -11.78 6.89 14.24
N PRO A 104 -13.10 7.07 14.39
CA PRO A 104 -13.73 8.39 14.38
C PRO A 104 -13.01 9.38 15.30
N GLY A 105 -12.63 10.55 14.78
CA GLY A 105 -11.95 11.62 15.52
C GLY A 105 -10.55 11.28 16.05
N GLN A 106 -10.03 10.10 15.78
CA GLN A 106 -8.74 9.65 16.31
C GLN A 106 -7.58 10.50 15.79
N THR A 107 -6.62 10.74 16.69
CA THR A 107 -5.30 11.26 16.35
C THR A 107 -4.26 10.19 16.68
N LEU A 108 -3.42 9.85 15.71
CA LEU A 108 -2.35 8.85 15.82
C LEU A 108 -1.03 9.48 15.41
N THR A 109 -0.01 9.37 16.26
CA THR A 109 1.35 9.77 15.90
C THR A 109 2.19 8.53 15.61
N LEU A 110 2.70 8.45 14.40
CA LEU A 110 3.66 7.43 13.99
C LEU A 110 5.07 7.87 14.39
N PRO A 111 5.90 6.97 14.92
CA PRO A 111 7.28 7.30 15.28
C PRO A 111 8.09 7.70 14.05
N ALA A 112 9.10 8.52 14.26
CA ALA A 112 10.09 8.84 13.24
C ALA A 112 10.86 7.57 12.85
N ARG A 113 10.97 7.30 11.56
CA ARG A 113 11.64 6.12 10.98
C ARG A 113 12.61 6.55 9.91
N SER A 114 13.64 5.75 9.66
CA SER A 114 14.60 6.04 8.61
C SER A 114 14.01 6.11 7.19
N PRO A 115 13.03 5.27 6.76
CA PRO A 115 12.45 5.39 5.43
C PRO A 115 11.52 6.59 5.33
N ALA A 116 11.46 7.18 4.15
CA ALA A 116 10.39 8.09 3.75
C ALA A 116 9.07 7.33 3.62
N GLN A 117 7.95 8.02 3.80
CA GLN A 117 6.62 7.43 3.78
C GLN A 117 5.70 8.17 2.80
N VAL A 118 4.88 7.41 2.11
CA VAL A 118 3.79 7.92 1.25
C VAL A 118 2.47 7.52 1.88
N PHE A 119 1.58 8.48 2.01
CA PHE A 119 0.23 8.31 2.57
C PHE A 119 -0.79 8.61 1.47
N HIS A 120 -1.65 7.67 1.17
CA HIS A 120 -2.74 7.80 0.22
C HIS A 120 -4.07 7.58 0.93
N LEU A 121 -4.95 8.58 0.89
CA LEU A 121 -6.26 8.46 1.51
C LEU A 121 -7.21 7.67 0.61
N ILE A 122 -7.67 6.51 1.11
CA ILE A 122 -8.60 5.64 0.38
C ILE A 122 -10.05 6.06 0.64
N GLU A 123 -10.42 6.25 1.92
CA GLU A 123 -11.78 6.63 2.34
C GLU A 123 -11.70 7.61 3.51
N GLY A 124 -12.57 8.61 3.52
CA GLY A 124 -12.76 9.52 4.64
C GLY A 124 -12.07 10.87 4.49
N GLY A 125 -11.52 11.40 5.58
CA GLY A 125 -10.84 12.70 5.63
C GLY A 125 -9.78 12.74 6.71
N VAL A 126 -8.52 12.98 6.34
CA VAL A 126 -7.38 12.93 7.27
C VAL A 126 -6.50 14.17 7.14
N ASP A 127 -6.14 14.74 8.28
CA ASP A 127 -5.05 15.71 8.35
C ASP A 127 -3.75 14.96 8.61
N VAL A 128 -2.75 15.18 7.76
CA VAL A 128 -1.39 14.64 7.90
C VAL A 128 -0.46 15.77 8.28
N SER A 129 0.12 15.69 9.47
CA SER A 129 1.08 16.69 9.97
C SER A 129 2.47 16.10 9.99
N THR A 130 3.42 16.75 9.30
CA THR A 130 4.84 16.41 9.25
C THR A 130 5.66 17.65 8.92
N CYS A 131 6.91 17.72 9.34
CA CYS A 131 7.82 18.84 9.09
C CYS A 131 7.22 20.22 9.43
N GLY A 132 6.42 20.30 10.50
CA GLY A 132 5.75 21.54 10.93
C GLY A 132 4.63 22.03 10.00
N LYS A 133 4.18 21.21 9.06
CA LYS A 133 3.08 21.51 8.13
C LYS A 133 1.95 20.50 8.29
N THR A 134 0.74 20.92 7.99
CA THR A 134 -0.46 20.06 7.98
C THR A 134 -1.10 20.07 6.60
N PHE A 135 -1.36 18.88 6.07
CA PHE A 135 -2.01 18.65 4.78
C PHE A 135 -3.36 17.98 5.02
N GLY A 136 -4.44 18.66 4.65
CA GLY A 136 -5.79 18.09 4.73
C GLY A 136 -6.09 17.24 3.49
N LEU A 137 -6.06 15.91 3.64
CA LEU A 137 -6.34 14.98 2.55
C LEU A 137 -7.84 14.70 2.43
N VAL A 138 -8.32 14.61 1.20
CA VAL A 138 -9.60 14.01 0.82
C VAL A 138 -9.36 12.74 0.03
N GLU A 139 -10.40 11.97 -0.25
CA GLU A 139 -10.29 10.70 -0.99
C GLU A 139 -9.49 10.86 -2.28
N ALA A 140 -8.59 9.89 -2.54
CA ALA A 140 -7.63 9.85 -3.63
C ALA A 140 -6.44 10.83 -3.53
N ASP A 141 -6.36 11.66 -2.49
CA ASP A 141 -5.19 12.49 -2.26
C ASP A 141 -4.00 11.67 -1.76
N THR A 142 -2.81 12.16 -2.08
CA THR A 142 -1.53 11.56 -1.66
C THR A 142 -0.60 12.63 -1.13
N CYS A 143 0.07 12.34 -0.03
CA CYS A 143 1.16 13.15 0.48
C CYS A 143 2.37 12.30 0.90
N CYS A 144 3.51 12.94 1.08
CA CYS A 144 4.76 12.28 1.47
C CYS A 144 5.31 12.90 2.74
N ALA A 145 5.91 12.07 3.60
CA ALA A 145 6.74 12.50 4.71
C ALA A 145 8.18 12.01 4.48
N PRO A 146 9.18 12.86 4.70
CA PRO A 146 10.57 12.45 4.59
C PRO A 146 10.96 11.48 5.72
N GLY A 147 12.07 10.77 5.53
CA GLY A 147 12.63 9.93 6.58
C GLY A 147 13.01 10.71 7.82
N TYR A 148 12.99 10.05 8.97
CA TYR A 148 13.31 10.59 10.29
C TYR A 148 12.37 11.68 10.83
N GLU A 149 11.27 11.97 10.14
CA GLU A 149 10.26 12.90 10.63
C GLU A 149 9.08 12.16 11.27
N PRO A 150 8.59 12.58 12.43
CA PRO A 150 7.36 12.06 13.00
C PRO A 150 6.17 12.49 12.13
N VAL A 151 5.17 11.63 12.03
CA VAL A 151 3.95 11.91 11.30
C VAL A 151 2.76 11.78 12.23
N THR A 152 1.94 12.81 12.30
CA THR A 152 0.66 12.76 13.02
C THR A 152 -0.47 12.72 12.01
N LEU A 153 -1.32 11.71 12.15
CA LEU A 153 -2.52 11.50 11.36
C LEU A 153 -3.75 11.79 12.23
N LYS A 154 -4.65 12.65 11.78
CA LYS A 154 -5.90 12.96 12.48
C LYS A 154 -7.08 12.70 11.58
N ASN A 155 -7.98 11.79 11.99
CA ASN A 155 -9.26 11.62 11.32
C ASN A 155 -10.14 12.85 11.61
N ARG A 156 -10.55 13.56 10.56
CA ARG A 156 -11.42 14.76 10.67
C ARG A 156 -12.88 14.41 10.88
N LEU A 157 -13.27 13.16 10.60
CA LEU A 157 -14.66 12.72 10.75
C LEU A 157 -14.90 12.23 12.18
N ALA A 158 -15.91 12.76 12.81
CA ALA A 158 -16.25 12.46 14.20
C ALA A 158 -17.07 11.17 14.36
N ASP A 159 -17.69 10.69 13.28
CA ASP A 159 -18.66 9.59 13.26
C ASP A 159 -18.29 8.42 12.36
N GLN A 160 -17.25 8.58 11.55
CA GLN A 160 -16.82 7.59 10.57
C GLN A 160 -15.32 7.34 10.63
N PRO A 161 -14.87 6.10 10.39
CA PRO A 161 -13.45 5.80 10.25
C PRO A 161 -12.89 6.36 8.94
N SER A 162 -11.58 6.61 8.92
CA SER A 162 -10.83 6.91 7.71
C SER A 162 -9.80 5.83 7.44
N PHE A 163 -9.53 5.56 6.16
CA PHE A 163 -8.61 4.50 5.74
C PHE A 163 -7.49 5.08 4.89
N VAL A 164 -6.27 4.78 5.28
CA VAL A 164 -5.05 5.28 4.64
C VAL A 164 -4.19 4.12 4.18
N PHE A 165 -3.79 4.12 2.91
CA PHE A 165 -2.73 3.25 2.41
C PHE A 165 -1.38 3.93 2.65
N ILE A 166 -0.41 3.15 3.10
CA ILE A 166 0.95 3.63 3.38
C ILE A 166 1.93 2.78 2.58
N ALA A 167 2.90 3.44 1.94
CA ALA A 167 4.05 2.79 1.35
C ALA A 167 5.33 3.41 1.89
N ASP A 168 6.34 2.58 2.15
CA ASP A 168 7.66 3.03 2.60
C ASP A 168 8.79 2.12 2.10
N GLU A 169 10.03 2.52 2.33
CA GLU A 169 11.22 1.78 1.94
C GLU A 169 11.75 0.88 3.08
N SER A 170 10.93 0.53 4.05
CA SER A 170 11.36 -0.29 5.20
C SER A 170 12.02 -1.63 4.82
N PRO A 171 11.55 -2.37 3.79
CA PRO A 171 12.22 -3.60 3.37
C PRO A 171 13.64 -3.36 2.85
N LEU A 172 13.85 -2.30 2.08
CA LEU A 172 15.18 -1.92 1.61
C LEU A 172 16.09 -1.54 2.78
N HIS A 173 15.63 -0.68 3.67
CA HIS A 173 16.39 -0.23 4.83
C HIS A 173 16.77 -1.40 5.76
N ARG A 174 15.84 -2.36 5.99
CA ARG A 174 16.16 -3.59 6.76
C ARG A 174 17.23 -4.44 6.09
N LYS A 175 17.17 -4.60 4.77
CA LYS A 175 18.16 -5.38 4.01
C LYS A 175 19.55 -4.73 4.00
N LEU A 176 19.60 -3.41 3.96
CA LEU A 176 20.84 -2.65 4.03
C LEU A 176 21.39 -2.48 5.47
N GLY A 177 20.62 -2.85 6.48
CA GLY A 177 21.00 -2.69 7.89
C GLY A 177 20.96 -1.24 8.37
N VAL A 178 20.18 -0.37 7.70
CA VAL A 178 20.05 1.06 8.03
C VAL A 178 18.65 1.43 8.55
N TYR A 179 17.84 0.44 8.85
CA TYR A 179 16.50 0.69 9.40
C TYR A 179 16.59 1.15 10.84
N GLU A 180 16.06 2.32 11.13
CA GLU A 180 16.01 2.93 12.45
C GLU A 180 14.61 3.44 12.78
N VAL A 181 14.27 3.42 14.06
CA VAL A 181 13.08 4.07 14.65
C VAL A 181 13.55 4.94 15.80
N ARG A 182 13.05 6.18 15.89
CA ARG A 182 13.42 7.19 16.88
C ARG A 182 12.20 7.65 17.67
#